data_ad5114bab0100aa4a8589101df38ac08
#
_entry.id   ad5114bab0100aa4a8589101df38ac08
#
_cell.length_a   1.000
_cell.length_b   1.000
_cell.length_c   1.000
_cell.angle_alpha   90.00
_cell.angle_beta   90.00
_cell.angle_gamma   90.00
#
_symmetry.space_group_name_H-M   'P 1'
#
loop_
_entity.id
_entity.type
_entity.pdbx_description
1 polymer ?
#
loop_
_entity_poly.entity_id
_entity_poly.type
_entity_poly.pdbx_seq_one_letter_code
_entity_poly.pdbx_strand_id
1 'polypeptide(L)'
;MGIKAVKPTSPGRRFQTYATFEEITRTTPEKSLLEPLKKTGGRNSYGRVTARWRGGGHKRMYRIIDFKRDKVNIPAKVASIEYDPNRSARIALLQYADGEKRYILAPTGLRVGDTVICSDAADIKPGNTTVSYTHLTLPTTERV
;
A
#
# COMPACT_ATOMS: atom_id res chain seq x y z
N MET A 1 -5.00 14.73 -3.52
CA MET A 1 -4.54 14.05 -4.76
C MET A 1 -4.88 14.94 -5.94
N GLY A 2 -3.87 15.50 -6.62
CA GLY A 2 -4.07 16.34 -7.81
C GLY A 2 -4.39 15.48 -9.03
N ILE A 3 -5.29 15.96 -9.90
CA ILE A 3 -5.67 15.30 -11.16
C ILE A 3 -5.35 16.23 -12.31
N LYS A 4 -4.67 15.72 -13.34
CA LYS A 4 -4.36 16.45 -14.55
C LYS A 4 -5.13 15.85 -15.73
N ALA A 5 -5.89 16.67 -16.45
CA ALA A 5 -6.54 16.29 -17.69
C ALA A 5 -5.57 16.34 -18.88
N VAL A 6 -5.81 15.52 -19.87
CA VAL A 6 -4.99 15.44 -21.10
C VAL A 6 -5.67 16.22 -22.22
N LYS A 7 -4.89 16.80 -23.13
CA LYS A 7 -5.43 17.46 -24.35
C LYS A 7 -6.21 16.44 -25.20
N PRO A 8 -7.39 16.79 -25.72
CA PRO A 8 -8.26 15.87 -26.46
C PRO A 8 -7.76 15.66 -27.89
N THR A 9 -6.63 14.96 -28.06
CA THR A 9 -6.02 14.69 -29.39
C THR A 9 -6.57 13.44 -30.07
N SER A 10 -7.28 12.58 -29.34
CA SER A 10 -7.95 11.40 -29.86
C SER A 10 -9.20 11.07 -29.01
N PRO A 11 -10.13 10.22 -29.50
CA PRO A 11 -11.31 9.85 -28.72
C PRO A 11 -11.00 9.29 -27.35
N GLY A 12 -10.00 8.44 -27.22
CA GLY A 12 -9.61 7.87 -25.93
C GLY A 12 -8.95 8.87 -24.98
N ARG A 13 -8.24 9.89 -25.51
CA ARG A 13 -7.58 10.91 -24.68
C ARG A 13 -8.53 12.02 -24.22
N ARG A 14 -9.69 12.16 -24.82
CA ARG A 14 -10.66 13.21 -24.49
C ARG A 14 -11.08 13.20 -23.03
N PHE A 15 -11.26 12.01 -22.47
CA PHE A 15 -11.72 11.80 -21.09
C PHE A 15 -10.60 11.27 -20.16
N GLN A 16 -9.36 11.21 -20.66
CA GLN A 16 -8.25 10.66 -19.90
C GLN A 16 -7.73 11.66 -18.88
N THR A 17 -7.56 11.19 -17.64
CA THR A 17 -6.96 11.95 -16.55
C THR A 17 -5.83 11.15 -15.91
N TYR A 18 -4.85 11.85 -15.34
CA TYR A 18 -3.74 11.26 -14.58
C TYR A 18 -3.70 11.83 -13.18
N ALA A 19 -3.24 11.01 -12.22
CA ALA A 19 -2.82 11.54 -10.92
C ALA A 19 -1.49 12.30 -11.09
N THR A 20 -1.33 13.44 -10.38
CA THR A 20 -0.12 14.26 -10.45
C THR A 20 1.02 13.73 -9.60
N PHE A 21 0.74 12.76 -8.73
CA PHE A 21 1.72 12.10 -7.83
C PHE A 21 2.49 13.05 -6.89
N GLU A 22 1.91 14.19 -6.57
CA GLU A 22 2.51 15.22 -5.70
C GLU A 22 2.82 14.71 -4.29
N GLU A 23 2.07 13.70 -3.83
CA GLU A 23 2.22 13.07 -2.52
C GLU A 23 3.40 12.10 -2.42
N ILE A 24 4.00 11.71 -3.57
CA ILE A 24 5.09 10.75 -3.61
C ILE A 24 6.39 11.50 -3.30
N THR A 25 7.07 11.09 -2.23
CA THR A 25 8.32 11.70 -1.80
C THR A 25 9.56 10.94 -2.26
N ARG A 26 9.41 9.65 -2.60
CA ARG A 26 10.50 8.79 -3.07
C ARG A 26 10.02 7.90 -4.22
N THR A 27 10.80 7.85 -5.30
CA THR A 27 10.50 7.06 -6.49
C THR A 27 11.15 5.67 -6.48
N THR A 28 12.27 5.53 -5.78
CA THR A 28 13.02 4.27 -5.69
C THR A 28 12.59 3.48 -4.47
N PRO A 29 12.07 2.24 -4.65
CA PRO A 29 11.65 1.40 -3.53
C PRO A 29 12.84 0.85 -2.74
N GLU A 30 12.58 0.43 -1.49
CA GLU A 30 13.54 -0.25 -0.64
C GLU A 30 13.80 -1.68 -1.16
N LYS A 31 15.05 -1.98 -1.52
CA LYS A 31 15.41 -3.25 -2.18
C LYS A 31 15.14 -4.48 -1.33
N SER A 32 15.37 -4.40 -0.02
CA SER A 32 15.15 -5.50 0.93
C SER A 32 13.69 -5.94 1.05
N LEU A 33 12.75 -5.05 0.68
CA LEU A 33 11.30 -5.28 0.77
C LEU A 33 10.67 -5.56 -0.60
N LEU A 34 11.48 -5.98 -1.58
CA LEU A 34 11.01 -6.32 -2.92
C LEU A 34 11.11 -7.81 -3.19
N GLU A 35 10.05 -8.37 -3.74
CA GLU A 35 10.02 -9.74 -4.26
C GLU A 35 9.70 -9.75 -5.76
N PRO A 36 10.28 -10.71 -6.51
CA PRO A 36 9.96 -10.88 -7.92
C PRO A 36 8.53 -11.42 -8.09
N LEU A 37 7.71 -10.70 -8.87
CA LEU A 37 6.36 -11.14 -9.21
C LEU A 37 6.39 -11.94 -10.52
N LYS A 38 6.37 -13.26 -10.42
CA LYS A 38 6.33 -14.16 -11.58
C LYS A 38 4.96 -14.09 -12.25
N LYS A 39 4.94 -13.89 -13.57
CA LYS A 39 3.73 -13.91 -14.41
C LYS A 39 3.74 -15.16 -15.26
N THR A 40 2.70 -15.99 -15.16
CA THR A 40 2.56 -17.23 -15.93
C THR A 40 1.95 -17.00 -17.31
N GLY A 41 1.25 -15.86 -17.50
CA GLY A 41 0.59 -15.53 -18.76
C GLY A 41 -0.50 -16.54 -19.19
N GLY A 42 -1.17 -17.17 -18.23
CA GLY A 42 -2.20 -18.18 -18.49
C GLY A 42 -1.66 -19.53 -18.93
N ARG A 43 -0.34 -19.80 -18.78
CA ARG A 43 0.29 -21.09 -19.12
C ARG A 43 0.25 -22.02 -17.90
N ASN A 44 0.01 -23.32 -18.18
CA ASN A 44 0.12 -24.37 -17.18
C ASN A 44 1.59 -24.84 -17.00
N SER A 45 1.82 -25.91 -16.21
CA SER A 45 3.15 -26.49 -15.99
C SER A 45 3.82 -27.02 -17.28
N TYR A 46 3.03 -27.40 -18.28
CA TYR A 46 3.50 -27.85 -19.60
C TYR A 46 3.71 -26.70 -20.60
N GLY A 47 3.54 -25.45 -20.19
CA GLY A 47 3.69 -24.29 -21.05
C GLY A 47 2.51 -24.02 -22.00
N ARG A 48 1.43 -24.79 -21.93
CA ARG A 48 0.24 -24.61 -22.77
C ARG A 48 -0.67 -23.53 -22.21
N VAL A 49 -1.27 -22.74 -23.09
CA VAL A 49 -2.24 -21.70 -22.70
C VAL A 49 -3.55 -22.37 -22.31
N THR A 50 -3.85 -22.37 -21.00
CA THR A 50 -5.09 -22.92 -20.44
C THR A 50 -6.11 -21.83 -20.06
N ALA A 51 -5.64 -20.61 -19.81
CA ALA A 51 -6.50 -19.47 -19.53
C ALA A 51 -6.26 -18.38 -20.58
N ARG A 52 -7.30 -18.01 -21.34
CA ARG A 52 -7.27 -16.93 -22.33
C ARG A 52 -7.20 -15.56 -21.66
N TRP A 53 -6.75 -14.57 -22.43
CA TRP A 53 -6.77 -13.15 -22.04
C TRP A 53 -5.89 -12.80 -20.82
N ARG A 54 -4.94 -13.67 -20.49
CA ARG A 54 -3.97 -13.45 -19.43
C ARG A 54 -2.57 -13.34 -20.00
N GLY A 55 -1.88 -12.26 -19.66
CA GLY A 55 -0.50 -12.04 -20.07
C GLY A 55 -0.20 -10.56 -20.34
N GLY A 56 1.03 -10.28 -20.75
CA GLY A 56 1.51 -8.94 -21.04
C GLY A 56 1.63 -8.04 -19.81
N GLY A 57 1.62 -6.73 -20.08
CA GLY A 57 1.84 -5.70 -19.09
C GLY A 57 3.30 -5.52 -18.67
N HIS A 58 3.59 -4.38 -18.04
CA HIS A 58 4.94 -4.05 -17.61
C HIS A 58 5.44 -4.98 -16.50
N LYS A 59 6.75 -5.27 -16.47
CA LYS A 59 7.40 -6.02 -15.37
C LYS A 59 7.22 -5.27 -14.05
N ARG A 60 6.80 -5.99 -13.00
CA ARG A 60 6.56 -5.43 -11.67
C ARG A 60 7.30 -6.22 -10.63
N MET A 61 7.71 -5.53 -9.57
CA MET A 61 8.18 -6.13 -8.33
C MET A 61 7.08 -6.00 -7.29
N TYR A 62 6.87 -7.04 -6.50
CA TYR A 62 5.96 -7.01 -5.37
C TYR A 62 6.64 -6.26 -4.20
N ARG A 63 5.88 -5.43 -3.48
CA ARG A 63 6.32 -4.81 -2.23
C ARG A 63 5.73 -5.60 -1.09
N ILE A 64 6.58 -6.05 -0.19
CA ILE A 64 6.15 -6.76 1.02
C ILE A 64 5.50 -5.74 1.95
N ILE A 65 4.19 -5.88 2.13
CA ILE A 65 3.40 -4.97 2.99
C ILE A 65 3.13 -5.67 4.31
N ASP A 66 3.38 -4.98 5.40
CA ASP A 66 3.04 -5.43 6.74
C ASP A 66 1.55 -5.15 7.01
N PHE A 67 0.72 -6.16 6.77
CA PHE A 67 -0.71 -6.11 7.09
C PHE A 67 -1.00 -6.52 8.54
N LYS A 68 -0.14 -7.33 9.13
CA LYS A 68 -0.36 -7.89 10.47
C LYS A 68 -0.06 -6.90 11.58
N ARG A 69 0.90 -6.00 11.34
CA ARG A 69 1.34 -4.99 12.33
C ARG A 69 1.73 -5.63 13.66
N ASP A 70 2.47 -6.73 13.58
CA ASP A 70 2.88 -7.57 14.71
C ASP A 70 3.94 -6.94 15.64
N LYS A 71 4.56 -5.83 15.25
CA LYS A 71 5.48 -5.07 16.10
C LYS A 71 4.71 -4.15 17.06
N VAL A 72 4.38 -4.71 18.21
CA VAL A 72 3.63 -4.00 19.25
C VAL A 72 4.58 -3.15 20.11
N ASN A 73 4.12 -1.95 20.51
CA ASN A 73 4.79 -1.01 21.42
C ASN A 73 6.13 -0.44 20.91
N ILE A 74 6.50 -0.64 19.65
CA ILE A 74 7.71 -0.07 19.07
C ILE A 74 7.31 1.07 18.13
N PRO A 75 7.71 2.32 18.41
CA PRO A 75 7.40 3.44 17.53
C PRO A 75 8.19 3.35 16.22
N ALA A 76 7.54 3.72 15.12
CA ALA A 76 8.13 3.82 13.81
C ALA A 76 7.92 5.22 13.23
N LYS A 77 8.91 5.74 12.54
CA LYS A 77 8.82 7.02 11.83
C LYS A 77 8.54 6.78 10.35
N VAL A 78 7.62 7.55 9.77
CA VAL A 78 7.37 7.54 8.32
C VAL A 78 8.56 8.17 7.61
N ALA A 79 9.32 7.35 6.88
CA ALA A 79 10.50 7.79 6.15
C ALA A 79 10.16 8.34 4.76
N SER A 80 9.23 7.71 4.06
CA SER A 80 8.80 8.13 2.72
C SER A 80 7.39 7.62 2.38
N ILE A 81 6.74 8.30 1.43
CA ILE A 81 5.51 7.83 0.78
C ILE A 81 5.87 7.46 -0.65
N GLU A 82 5.50 6.26 -1.09
CA GLU A 82 5.94 5.68 -2.35
C GLU A 82 4.78 5.16 -3.19
N TYR A 83 5.04 5.01 -4.48
CA TYR A 83 4.12 4.41 -5.44
C TYR A 83 4.28 2.89 -5.48
N ASP A 84 3.17 2.16 -5.39
CA ASP A 84 3.15 0.70 -5.64
C ASP A 84 2.38 0.41 -6.93
N PRO A 85 3.01 -0.17 -7.96
CA PRO A 85 2.34 -0.52 -9.23
C PRO A 85 1.34 -1.68 -9.10
N ASN A 86 1.29 -2.37 -7.96
CA ASN A 86 0.43 -3.54 -7.74
C ASN A 86 -0.91 -3.18 -7.11
N ARG A 87 -1.07 -1.94 -6.64
CA ARG A 87 -2.30 -1.46 -5.97
C ARG A 87 -2.56 0.00 -6.26
N SER A 88 -3.80 0.43 -6.04
CA SER A 88 -4.20 1.82 -6.21
C SER A 88 -3.78 2.71 -5.03
N ALA A 89 -3.68 2.13 -3.81
CA ALA A 89 -3.25 2.85 -2.63
C ALA A 89 -1.74 3.17 -2.66
N ARG A 90 -1.34 4.31 -2.06
CA ARG A 90 0.06 4.61 -1.79
C ARG A 90 0.55 3.76 -0.63
N ILE A 91 1.85 3.55 -0.57
CA ILE A 91 2.52 2.85 0.52
C ILE A 91 3.45 3.81 1.26
N ALA A 92 3.61 3.61 2.55
CA ALA A 92 4.54 4.36 3.39
C ALA A 92 5.64 3.44 3.89
N LEU A 93 6.89 3.89 3.76
CA LEU A 93 8.04 3.21 4.35
C LEU A 93 8.15 3.66 5.80
N LEU A 94 8.03 2.72 6.72
CA LEU A 94 8.28 2.91 8.13
C LEU A 94 9.70 2.52 8.49
N GLN A 95 10.34 3.32 9.32
CA GLN A 95 11.60 3.01 9.97
C GLN A 95 11.34 2.91 11.47
N TYR A 96 11.47 1.71 12.01
CA TYR A 96 11.31 1.44 13.43
C TYR A 96 12.51 1.90 14.23
N ALA A 97 12.31 2.10 15.54
CA ALA A 97 13.38 2.50 16.46
C ALA A 97 14.52 1.48 16.55
N ASP A 98 14.25 0.20 16.29
CA ASP A 98 15.22 -0.89 16.22
C ASP A 98 15.98 -0.99 14.88
N GLY A 99 15.72 -0.07 13.93
CA GLY A 99 16.37 0.00 12.63
C GLY A 99 15.68 -0.84 11.52
N GLU A 100 14.69 -1.68 11.85
CA GLU A 100 13.94 -2.43 10.85
C GLU A 100 13.08 -1.50 10.00
N LYS A 101 12.94 -1.84 8.74
CA LYS A 101 12.06 -1.13 7.81
C LYS A 101 10.91 -2.02 7.38
N ARG A 102 9.71 -1.47 7.30
CA ARG A 102 8.52 -2.14 6.76
C ARG A 102 7.67 -1.20 5.94
N TYR A 103 6.96 -1.74 4.95
CA TYR A 103 5.94 -1.00 4.23
C TYR A 103 4.58 -1.20 4.87
N ILE A 104 3.80 -0.13 4.93
CA ILE A 104 2.37 -0.16 5.26
C ILE A 104 1.56 0.53 4.16
N LEU A 105 0.26 0.32 4.14
CA LEU A 105 -0.64 1.16 3.34
C LEU A 105 -0.68 2.56 3.95
N ALA A 106 -0.50 3.58 3.11
CA ALA A 106 -0.56 4.96 3.57
C ALA A 106 -2.02 5.41 3.74
N PRO A 107 -2.51 5.65 4.96
CA PRO A 107 -3.82 6.24 5.17
C PRO A 107 -3.84 7.71 4.75
N THR A 108 -5.02 8.23 4.47
CA THR A 108 -5.20 9.65 4.16
C THR A 108 -4.77 10.50 5.36
N GLY A 109 -3.97 11.54 5.09
CA GLY A 109 -3.48 12.46 6.12
C GLY A 109 -2.12 12.08 6.71
N LEU A 110 -1.58 10.90 6.44
CA LEU A 110 -0.23 10.51 6.88
C LEU A 110 0.84 11.33 6.14
N ARG A 111 1.81 11.84 6.88
CA ARG A 111 2.91 12.67 6.35
C ARG A 111 4.26 12.05 6.67
N VAL A 112 5.26 12.40 5.85
CA VAL A 112 6.64 12.04 6.14
C VAL A 112 7.09 12.73 7.43
N GLY A 113 7.69 11.96 8.32
CA GLY A 113 8.11 12.41 9.65
C GLY A 113 7.12 12.06 10.77
N ASP A 114 5.88 11.70 10.45
CA ASP A 114 4.92 11.27 11.46
C ASP A 114 5.40 10.01 12.18
N THR A 115 5.06 9.91 13.46
CA THR A 115 5.33 8.72 14.26
C THR A 115 4.09 7.84 14.29
N VAL A 116 4.27 6.57 14.01
CA VAL A 116 3.24 5.55 13.95
C VAL A 116 3.57 4.44 14.95
N ILE A 117 2.58 4.01 15.71
CA ILE A 117 2.72 2.94 16.70
C ILE A 117 1.57 1.94 16.57
N CYS A 118 1.87 0.69 16.88
CA CYS A 118 0.89 -0.36 17.11
C CYS A 118 0.89 -0.68 18.61
N SER A 119 -0.21 -0.39 19.32
CA SER A 119 -0.30 -0.58 20.78
C SER A 119 -1.76 -0.64 21.20
N ASP A 120 -2.05 -1.32 22.30
CA ASP A 120 -3.41 -1.35 22.88
C ASP A 120 -3.88 0.04 23.34
N ALA A 121 -2.97 0.89 23.76
CA ALA A 121 -3.25 2.26 24.20
C ALA A 121 -2.83 3.31 23.15
N ALA A 122 -2.80 2.94 21.86
CA ALA A 122 -2.40 3.86 20.82
C ALA A 122 -3.44 4.98 20.61
N ASP A 123 -2.98 6.24 20.54
CA ASP A 123 -3.82 7.39 20.18
C ASP A 123 -4.47 7.20 18.81
N ILE A 124 -5.65 7.78 18.62
CA ILE A 124 -6.37 7.80 17.34
C ILE A 124 -5.68 8.80 16.40
N LYS A 125 -4.62 8.33 15.72
CA LYS A 125 -3.85 9.09 14.71
C LYS A 125 -3.75 8.30 13.42
N PRO A 126 -3.63 8.97 12.25
CA PRO A 126 -3.45 8.27 10.97
C PRO A 126 -2.23 7.34 11.01
N GLY A 127 -2.45 6.07 10.68
CA GLY A 127 -1.40 5.05 10.65
C GLY A 127 -1.21 4.26 11.94
N ASN A 128 -1.71 4.73 13.07
CA ASN A 128 -1.71 3.94 14.30
C ASN A 128 -2.65 2.73 14.17
N THR A 129 -2.29 1.66 14.86
CA THR A 129 -3.10 0.44 14.92
C THR A 129 -3.27 0.05 16.39
N THR A 130 -4.51 -0.21 16.79
CA THR A 130 -4.80 -0.75 18.12
C THR A 130 -5.01 -2.25 18.01
N VAL A 131 -4.50 -3.01 18.95
CA VAL A 131 -4.69 -4.47 19.03
C VAL A 131 -6.06 -4.79 19.63
N SER A 132 -6.72 -3.83 20.26
CA SER A 132 -7.98 -3.99 20.98
C SER A 132 -9.22 -4.26 20.10
N TYR A 133 -9.07 -4.30 18.79
CA TYR A 133 -10.19 -4.61 17.90
C TYR A 133 -10.86 -5.97 18.21
N THR A 134 -10.10 -6.94 18.69
CA THR A 134 -10.64 -8.25 19.08
C THR A 134 -11.38 -8.24 20.41
N HIS A 135 -11.26 -7.17 21.20
CA HIS A 135 -11.87 -7.01 22.52
C HIS A 135 -13.04 -6.00 22.52
N LEU A 136 -13.26 -5.28 21.43
CA LEU A 136 -14.44 -4.45 21.27
C LEU A 136 -15.64 -5.36 20.98
N THR A 137 -16.30 -5.82 22.02
CA THR A 137 -17.65 -6.37 21.90
C THR A 137 -18.55 -5.24 21.44
N LEU A 138 -19.05 -5.34 20.21
CA LEU A 138 -20.12 -4.47 19.76
C LEU A 138 -21.28 -4.64 20.76
N PRO A 139 -21.89 -3.55 21.25
CA PRO A 139 -23.07 -3.68 22.09
C PRO A 139 -24.11 -4.45 21.28
N THR A 140 -24.42 -5.64 21.73
CA THR A 140 -25.55 -6.41 21.23
C THR A 140 -26.79 -5.60 21.55
N THR A 141 -27.39 -4.99 20.54
CA THR A 141 -28.73 -4.44 20.65
C THR A 141 -29.65 -5.63 20.98
N GLU A 142 -30.02 -5.77 22.26
CA GLU A 142 -31.11 -6.65 22.63
C GLU A 142 -32.33 -6.13 21.87
N ARG A 143 -32.88 -7.00 21.01
CA ARG A 143 -34.17 -6.77 20.41
C ARG A 143 -35.21 -6.98 21.54
N VAL A 144 -35.84 -5.92 21.97
CA VAL A 144 -37.12 -5.95 22.68
C VAL A 144 -38.20 -6.31 21.69
#